data_c81c01c8ccfb9a1d825b521ab252ac08
#
_entry.id   c81c01c8ccfb9a1d825b521ab252ac08
#
_cell.length_a   1.000
_cell.length_b   1.000
_cell.length_c   1.000
_cell.angle_alpha   90.00
_cell.angle_beta   90.00
_cell.angle_gamma   90.00
#
_symmetry.space_group_name_H-M   'P 1'
#
loop_
_entity.id
_entity.type
_entity.pdbx_description
1 polymer ?
#
loop_
_entity_poly.entity_id
_entity_poly.type
_entity_poly.pdbx_seq_one_letter_code
_entity_poly.pdbx_strand_id
1 'polypeptide(L)'
;MAVDIQALVNKTFYSNPRRTTTGISINRLHQILAVIEKHVGIKLSEFDCYVATGGGFEINDPSSDLGVAISILSSLKNIPPLASSSFIGELGLSGQVRKSNNLRTKIEEAVRLGIKNIVVPKLEEELNNNFQNLINIKEISNIKEAVDYSLSK
;
A
#
# COMPACT_ATOMS: atom_id res chain seq x y z
N MET A 1 5.69 -9.48 -10.26
CA MET A 1 6.13 -10.28 -9.10
C MET A 1 5.50 -9.72 -7.83
N ALA A 2 4.86 -10.56 -7.06
CA ALA A 2 4.29 -10.14 -5.78
C ALA A 2 5.41 -9.99 -4.75
N VAL A 3 5.35 -8.94 -3.97
CA VAL A 3 6.37 -8.63 -2.97
C VAL A 3 5.70 -8.40 -1.62
N ASP A 4 6.29 -8.99 -0.60
CA ASP A 4 5.87 -8.78 0.78
C ASP A 4 6.49 -7.48 1.30
N ILE A 5 5.68 -6.65 1.95
CA ILE A 5 6.14 -5.39 2.52
C ILE A 5 5.86 -5.42 4.02
N GLN A 6 6.88 -5.09 4.79
CA GLN A 6 6.79 -5.03 6.24
C GLN A 6 7.08 -3.60 6.71
N ALA A 7 6.30 -3.13 7.65
CA ALA A 7 6.49 -1.81 8.23
C ALA A 7 6.45 -1.90 9.76
N LEU A 8 7.30 -1.11 10.40
CA LEU A 8 7.31 -0.96 11.84
C LEU A 8 7.25 0.53 12.15
N VAL A 9 6.24 0.94 12.88
CA VAL A 9 6.03 2.33 13.30
C VAL A 9 5.97 2.37 14.82
N ASN A 10 6.89 3.07 15.43
CA ASN A 10 6.98 3.21 16.87
C ASN A 10 7.13 4.68 17.26
N LYS A 11 6.64 5.04 18.43
CA LYS A 11 6.86 6.38 18.96
C LYS A 11 8.37 6.64 19.06
N THR A 12 8.82 7.80 18.59
CA THR A 12 10.23 8.14 18.61
C THR A 12 10.68 8.60 19.99
N PHE A 13 11.92 8.25 20.33
CA PHE A 13 12.62 8.79 21.51
C PHE A 13 13.73 9.74 21.10
N TYR A 14 13.83 10.06 19.81
CA TYR A 14 14.85 10.93 19.25
C TYR A 14 14.27 12.31 18.97
N SER A 15 15.13 13.32 18.90
CA SER A 15 14.71 14.67 18.55
C SER A 15 14.15 14.71 17.12
N ASN A 16 14.72 13.92 16.23
CA ASN A 16 14.21 13.75 14.86
C ASN A 16 13.77 12.31 14.68
N PRO A 17 12.54 12.05 14.19
CA PRO A 17 12.08 10.69 13.97
C PRO A 17 12.86 10.01 12.87
N ARG A 18 13.11 8.73 13.04
CA ARG A 18 13.86 7.94 12.07
C ARG A 18 12.99 7.50 10.91
N ARG A 19 13.58 7.56 9.71
CA ARG A 19 12.96 7.05 8.48
C ARG A 19 13.98 6.12 7.82
N THR A 20 13.69 4.84 7.80
CA THR A 20 14.62 3.82 7.29
C THR A 20 13.90 2.92 6.29
N THR A 21 14.57 2.64 5.19
CA THR A 21 14.03 1.75 4.16
C THR A 21 15.04 0.67 3.78
N THR A 22 14.52 -0.49 3.44
CA THR A 22 15.26 -1.56 2.79
C THR A 22 14.43 -2.04 1.61
N GLY A 23 14.98 -1.92 0.41
CA GLY A 23 14.31 -2.35 -0.82
C GLY A 23 13.40 -1.32 -1.48
N ILE A 24 13.14 -0.20 -0.85
CA ILE A 24 12.44 0.93 -1.48
C ILE A 24 13.23 2.22 -1.25
N SER A 25 13.03 3.22 -2.11
CA SER A 25 13.72 4.49 -2.02
C SER A 25 13.26 5.27 -0.79
N ILE A 26 14.20 5.92 -0.10
CA ILE A 26 13.87 6.79 1.03
C ILE A 26 13.02 7.99 0.58
N ASN A 27 13.27 8.51 -0.61
CA ASN A 27 12.46 9.60 -1.16
C ASN A 27 11.01 9.15 -1.37
N ARG A 28 10.81 7.92 -1.81
CA ARG A 28 9.46 7.37 -1.97
C ARG A 28 8.74 7.27 -0.64
N LEU A 29 9.44 6.80 0.39
CA LEU A 29 8.88 6.75 1.74
C LEU A 29 8.46 8.14 2.22
N HIS A 30 9.31 9.16 2.02
CA HIS A 30 8.97 10.53 2.42
C HIS A 30 7.69 11.03 1.75
N GLN A 31 7.52 10.74 0.45
CA GLN A 31 6.31 11.14 -0.27
C GLN A 31 5.06 10.42 0.26
N ILE A 32 5.17 9.12 0.50
CA ILE A 32 4.07 8.34 1.05
C ILE A 32 3.66 8.85 2.43
N LEU A 33 4.63 9.13 3.29
CA LEU A 33 4.34 9.68 4.61
C LEU A 33 3.66 11.05 4.54
N ALA A 34 4.09 11.91 3.61
CA ALA A 34 3.46 13.21 3.41
C ALA A 34 2.00 13.07 2.94
N VAL A 35 1.73 12.13 2.05
CA VAL A 35 0.37 11.84 1.57
C VAL A 35 -0.50 11.34 2.72
N ILE A 36 0.03 10.44 3.55
CA ILE A 36 -0.69 9.92 4.72
C ILE A 36 -1.05 11.07 5.67
N GLU A 37 -0.09 11.92 6.01
CA GLU A 37 -0.34 13.03 6.92
C GLU A 37 -1.41 13.98 6.39
N LYS A 38 -1.32 14.34 5.12
CA LYS A 38 -2.24 15.32 4.52
C LYS A 38 -3.63 14.76 4.29
N HIS A 39 -3.74 13.54 3.76
CA HIS A 39 -4.99 13.02 3.24
C HIS A 39 -5.68 11.99 4.13
N VAL A 40 -4.95 11.35 5.03
CA VAL A 40 -5.53 10.49 6.06
C VAL A 40 -5.69 11.26 7.37
N GLY A 41 -4.90 12.29 7.56
CA GLY A 41 -5.01 13.16 8.72
C GLY A 41 -4.33 12.61 9.98
N ILE A 42 -3.28 11.84 9.79
CA ILE A 42 -2.52 11.24 10.90
C ILE A 42 -1.15 11.90 10.97
N LYS A 43 -0.80 12.40 12.14
CA LYS A 43 0.51 13.03 12.37
C LYS A 43 1.57 11.95 12.60
N LEU A 44 2.66 12.01 11.84
CA LEU A 44 3.73 11.03 11.91
C LEU A 44 5.05 11.59 12.44
N SER A 45 5.08 12.86 12.82
CA SER A 45 6.29 13.53 13.29
C SER A 45 6.81 13.00 14.62
N GLU A 46 6.00 12.26 15.36
CA GLU A 46 6.38 11.68 16.65
C GLU A 46 6.71 10.19 16.57
N PHE A 47 6.79 9.65 15.36
CA PHE A 47 6.99 8.22 15.15
C PHE A 47 8.19 7.92 14.26
N ASP A 48 8.94 6.90 14.66
CA ASP A 48 9.93 6.29 13.79
C ASP A 48 9.22 5.36 12.82
N CYS A 49 9.70 5.30 11.58
CA CYS A 49 9.10 4.47 10.56
C CYS A 49 10.18 3.66 9.83
N TYR A 50 10.02 2.35 9.84
CA TYR A 50 10.91 1.40 9.17
C TYR A 50 10.10 0.62 8.16
N VAL A 51 10.54 0.59 6.91
CA VAL A 51 9.86 -0.17 5.86
C VAL A 51 10.87 -1.06 5.15
N ALA A 52 10.52 -2.31 5.00
CA ALA A 52 11.38 -3.28 4.34
C ALA A 52 10.57 -4.17 3.39
N THR A 53 11.20 -4.54 2.29
CA THR A 53 10.65 -5.57 1.40
C THR A 53 11.08 -6.94 1.88
N GLY A 54 10.24 -7.94 1.68
CA GLY A 54 10.58 -9.33 1.99
C GLY A 54 11.81 -9.77 1.20
N GLY A 55 12.79 -10.33 1.89
CA GLY A 55 14.04 -10.75 1.26
C GLY A 55 14.95 -9.61 0.83
N GLY A 56 14.62 -8.35 1.11
CA GLY A 56 15.45 -7.21 0.75
C GLY A 56 15.47 -6.88 -0.74
N PHE A 57 14.54 -7.43 -1.53
CA PHE A 57 14.47 -7.15 -2.96
C PHE A 57 14.17 -5.68 -3.22
N GLU A 58 14.89 -5.09 -4.18
CA GLU A 58 14.67 -3.71 -4.57
C GLU A 58 13.39 -3.59 -5.41
N ILE A 59 12.51 -2.67 -5.00
CA ILE A 59 11.26 -2.38 -5.71
C ILE A 59 11.33 -0.97 -6.27
N ASN A 60 11.21 -0.86 -7.59
CA ASN A 60 11.18 0.43 -8.28
C ASN A 60 9.80 0.74 -8.88
N ASP A 61 8.86 -0.20 -8.79
CA ASP A 61 7.52 -0.04 -9.36
C ASP A 61 6.66 0.82 -8.43
N PRO A 62 6.20 2.00 -8.87
CA PRO A 62 5.37 2.87 -8.04
C PRO A 62 4.01 2.28 -7.67
N SER A 63 3.58 1.21 -8.31
CA SER A 63 2.33 0.54 -7.91
C SER A 63 2.41 -0.11 -6.54
N SER A 64 3.60 -0.20 -5.94
CA SER A 64 3.79 -0.68 -4.59
C SER A 64 3.42 0.34 -3.51
N ASP A 65 3.21 1.59 -3.88
CA ASP A 65 2.93 2.68 -2.93
C ASP A 65 1.77 2.39 -2.00
N LEU A 66 0.67 1.89 -2.56
CA LEU A 66 -0.52 1.63 -1.78
C LEU A 66 -0.26 0.59 -0.70
N GLY A 67 0.44 -0.49 -1.06
CA GLY A 67 0.82 -1.52 -0.09
C GLY A 67 1.73 -1.01 1.00
N VAL A 68 2.67 -0.12 0.66
CA VAL A 68 3.54 0.51 1.64
C VAL A 68 2.72 1.36 2.62
N ALA A 69 1.82 2.19 2.10
CA ALA A 69 0.98 3.05 2.93
C ALA A 69 0.10 2.24 3.89
N ILE A 70 -0.53 1.18 3.40
CA ILE A 70 -1.38 0.31 4.23
C ILE A 70 -0.54 -0.39 5.30
N SER A 71 0.66 -0.86 4.96
CA SER A 71 1.55 -1.50 5.93
C SER A 71 1.96 -0.54 7.06
N ILE A 72 2.27 0.69 6.72
CA ILE A 72 2.61 1.73 7.69
C ILE A 72 1.43 2.00 8.64
N LEU A 73 0.25 2.20 8.08
CA LEU A 73 -0.94 2.51 8.87
C LEU A 73 -1.40 1.32 9.71
N SER A 74 -1.24 0.12 9.19
CA SER A 74 -1.51 -1.11 9.93
C SER A 74 -0.64 -1.19 11.18
N SER A 75 0.66 -0.94 11.04
CA SER A 75 1.59 -0.93 12.17
C SER A 75 1.25 0.18 13.16
N LEU A 76 1.00 1.38 12.68
CA LEU A 76 0.68 2.53 13.53
C LEU A 76 -0.58 2.28 14.36
N LYS A 77 -1.62 1.74 13.74
CA LYS A 77 -2.92 1.51 14.38
C LYS A 77 -3.03 0.18 15.12
N ASN A 78 -2.05 -0.70 14.95
CA ASN A 78 -2.09 -2.07 15.45
C ASN A 78 -3.33 -2.82 14.97
N ILE A 79 -3.70 -2.61 13.72
CA ILE A 79 -4.83 -3.29 13.06
C ILE A 79 -4.27 -4.04 11.87
N PRO A 80 -4.38 -5.39 11.84
CA PRO A 80 -3.93 -6.12 10.65
C PRO A 80 -4.79 -5.76 9.44
N PRO A 81 -4.20 -5.67 8.26
CA PRO A 81 -5.01 -5.42 7.07
C PRO A 81 -5.89 -6.62 6.76
N LEU A 82 -6.88 -6.41 5.90
CA LEU A 82 -7.77 -7.47 5.43
C LEU A 82 -6.97 -8.72 5.04
N ALA A 83 -7.36 -9.87 5.59
CA ALA A 83 -6.64 -11.13 5.38
C ALA A 83 -6.63 -11.52 3.89
N SER A 84 -5.53 -12.15 3.47
CA SER A 84 -5.35 -12.60 2.08
C SER A 84 -5.62 -11.49 1.09
N SER A 85 -4.98 -10.35 1.27
CA SER A 85 -5.17 -9.17 0.41
C SER A 85 -3.88 -8.73 -0.24
N SER A 86 -4.01 -8.16 -1.43
CA SER A 86 -2.93 -7.53 -2.17
C SER A 86 -3.37 -6.12 -2.55
N PHE A 87 -2.40 -5.22 -2.67
CA PHE A 87 -2.65 -3.82 -2.92
C PHE A 87 -1.84 -3.36 -4.14
N ILE A 88 -2.50 -2.74 -5.09
CA ILE A 88 -1.86 -2.23 -6.30
C ILE A 88 -2.32 -0.80 -6.51
N GLY A 89 -1.40 0.13 -6.55
CA GLY A 89 -1.73 1.51 -6.87
C GLY A 89 -0.60 2.47 -6.58
N GLU A 90 -0.40 3.42 -7.48
CA GLU A 90 0.52 4.52 -7.28
C GLU A 90 -0.20 5.64 -6.55
N LEU A 91 0.42 6.20 -5.51
CA LEU A 91 -0.15 7.31 -4.78
C LEU A 91 0.28 8.64 -5.39
N GLY A 92 -0.70 9.43 -5.81
CA GLY A 92 -0.45 10.81 -6.20
C GLY A 92 -0.37 11.72 -4.97
N LEU A 93 0.25 12.88 -5.13
CA LEU A 93 0.42 13.84 -4.04
C LEU A 93 -0.92 14.41 -3.55
N SER A 94 -1.96 14.32 -4.37
CA SER A 94 -3.33 14.71 -3.97
C SER A 94 -4.09 13.60 -3.26
N GLY A 95 -3.43 12.48 -2.95
CA GLY A 95 -4.06 11.35 -2.27
C GLY A 95 -4.80 10.39 -3.18
N GLN A 96 -4.84 10.66 -4.49
CA GLN A 96 -5.49 9.74 -5.43
C GLN A 96 -4.66 8.47 -5.65
N VAL A 97 -5.35 7.39 -5.92
CA VAL A 97 -4.72 6.13 -6.31
C VAL A 97 -4.80 6.01 -7.82
N ARG A 98 -3.63 5.97 -8.46
CA ARG A 98 -3.51 5.97 -9.90
C ARG A 98 -3.30 4.59 -10.45
N LYS A 99 -3.73 4.40 -11.71
CA LYS A 99 -3.46 3.17 -12.46
C LYS A 99 -1.95 3.01 -12.63
N SER A 100 -1.52 1.78 -12.61
CA SER A 100 -0.13 1.43 -12.89
C SER A 100 -0.05 0.65 -14.19
N ASN A 101 1.17 0.54 -14.71
CA ASN A 101 1.43 -0.30 -15.87
C ASN A 101 1.24 -1.78 -15.50
N ASN A 102 0.83 -2.58 -16.49
CA ASN A 102 0.71 -4.04 -16.34
C ASN A 102 -0.27 -4.47 -15.26
N LEU A 103 -1.35 -3.72 -15.09
CA LEU A 103 -2.34 -4.01 -14.06
C LEU A 103 -2.97 -5.40 -14.25
N ARG A 104 -3.27 -5.78 -15.50
CA ARG A 104 -3.80 -7.11 -15.81
C ARG A 104 -2.85 -8.21 -15.33
N THR A 105 -1.56 -8.10 -15.63
CA THR A 105 -0.56 -9.07 -15.24
C THR A 105 -0.44 -9.19 -13.73
N LYS A 106 -0.53 -8.07 -13.02
CA LYS A 106 -0.48 -8.05 -11.55
C LYS A 106 -1.70 -8.74 -10.93
N ILE A 107 -2.88 -8.52 -11.49
CA ILE A 107 -4.10 -9.18 -11.02
C ILE A 107 -4.01 -10.69 -11.30
N GLU A 108 -3.56 -11.08 -12.49
CA GLU A 108 -3.36 -12.48 -12.83
C GLU A 108 -2.42 -13.18 -11.84
N GLU A 109 -1.34 -12.52 -11.45
CA GLU A 109 -0.41 -13.07 -10.48
C GLU A 109 -1.04 -13.24 -9.11
N ALA A 110 -1.84 -12.28 -8.66
CA ALA A 110 -2.56 -12.37 -7.39
C ALA A 110 -3.51 -13.57 -7.39
N VAL A 111 -4.24 -13.77 -8.49
CA VAL A 111 -5.14 -14.92 -8.65
C VAL A 111 -4.34 -16.23 -8.59
N ARG A 112 -3.22 -16.30 -9.30
CA ARG A 112 -2.38 -17.51 -9.34
C ARG A 112 -1.81 -17.84 -7.96
N LEU A 113 -1.51 -16.83 -7.15
CA LEU A 113 -0.97 -17.03 -5.80
C LEU A 113 -2.04 -17.36 -4.76
N GLY A 114 -3.31 -17.42 -5.17
CA GLY A 114 -4.41 -17.75 -4.26
C GLY A 114 -4.83 -16.60 -3.34
N ILE A 115 -4.46 -15.38 -3.68
CA ILE A 115 -4.89 -14.19 -2.93
C ILE A 115 -6.40 -14.02 -3.15
N LYS A 116 -7.13 -13.76 -2.07
CA LYS A 116 -8.59 -13.70 -2.12
C LYS A 116 -9.14 -12.31 -2.37
N ASN A 117 -8.42 -11.28 -1.98
CA ASN A 117 -8.86 -9.90 -2.07
C ASN A 117 -7.80 -9.03 -2.71
N ILE A 118 -8.21 -8.15 -3.61
CA ILE A 118 -7.28 -7.20 -4.22
C ILE A 118 -7.87 -5.80 -4.19
N VAL A 119 -7.05 -4.84 -3.78
CA VAL A 119 -7.43 -3.42 -3.71
C VAL A 119 -6.67 -2.71 -4.82
N VAL A 120 -7.39 -2.09 -5.73
CA VAL A 120 -6.85 -1.55 -6.98
C VAL A 120 -7.48 -0.21 -7.31
N PRO A 121 -6.84 0.61 -8.16
CA PRO A 121 -7.50 1.78 -8.71
C PRO A 121 -8.67 1.35 -9.60
N LYS A 122 -9.51 2.29 -10.00
CA LYS A 122 -10.64 2.00 -10.86
C LYS A 122 -10.18 1.27 -12.13
N LEU A 123 -10.85 0.17 -12.44
CA LEU A 123 -10.54 -0.68 -13.59
C LEU A 123 -11.46 -0.33 -14.75
N GLU A 124 -11.00 -0.64 -15.96
CA GLU A 124 -11.89 -0.70 -17.10
C GLU A 124 -12.86 -1.86 -16.89
N GLU A 125 -14.09 -1.70 -17.36
CA GLU A 125 -15.15 -2.67 -17.18
C GLU A 125 -14.75 -4.06 -17.66
N GLU A 126 -14.09 -4.15 -18.81
CA GLU A 126 -13.64 -5.42 -19.38
C GLU A 126 -12.66 -6.13 -18.41
N LEU A 127 -11.70 -5.40 -17.86
CA LEU A 127 -10.73 -5.97 -16.95
C LEU A 127 -11.40 -6.47 -15.66
N ASN A 128 -12.32 -5.70 -15.10
CA ASN A 128 -13.08 -6.13 -13.93
C ASN A 128 -13.88 -7.40 -14.23
N ASN A 129 -14.58 -7.43 -15.36
CA ASN A 129 -15.40 -8.57 -15.75
C ASN A 129 -14.58 -9.85 -15.90
N ASN A 130 -13.34 -9.75 -16.38
CA ASN A 130 -12.47 -10.91 -16.57
C ASN A 130 -12.07 -11.58 -15.27
N PHE A 131 -11.99 -10.84 -14.17
CA PHE A 131 -11.46 -11.34 -12.92
C PHE A 131 -12.43 -11.37 -11.75
N GLN A 132 -13.61 -10.74 -11.87
CA GLN A 132 -14.54 -10.59 -10.74
C GLN A 132 -14.99 -11.91 -10.10
N ASN A 133 -14.98 -13.00 -10.85
CA ASN A 133 -15.35 -14.32 -10.35
C ASN A 133 -14.16 -15.11 -9.79
N LEU A 134 -12.95 -14.60 -9.95
CA LEU A 134 -11.71 -15.28 -9.55
C LEU A 134 -11.11 -14.70 -8.28
N ILE A 135 -11.36 -13.43 -8.02
CA ILE A 135 -10.79 -12.71 -6.89
C ILE A 135 -11.75 -11.59 -6.51
N ASN A 136 -11.85 -11.30 -5.22
CA ASN A 136 -12.67 -10.17 -4.76
C ASN A 136 -11.92 -8.86 -5.05
N ILE A 137 -12.50 -8.04 -5.93
CA ILE A 137 -11.89 -6.80 -6.38
C ILE A 137 -12.54 -5.63 -5.67
N LYS A 138 -11.73 -4.83 -4.98
CA LYS A 138 -12.17 -3.56 -4.42
C LYS A 138 -11.50 -2.44 -5.18
N GLU A 139 -12.30 -1.67 -5.91
CA GLU A 139 -11.81 -0.49 -6.62
C GLU A 139 -11.87 0.74 -5.72
N ILE A 140 -10.81 1.51 -5.71
CA ILE A 140 -10.71 2.72 -4.89
C ILE A 140 -10.20 3.89 -5.71
N SER A 141 -10.52 5.09 -5.28
CA SER A 141 -10.10 6.33 -5.96
C SER A 141 -9.01 7.07 -5.20
N ASN A 142 -8.94 6.89 -3.88
CA ASN A 142 -8.00 7.64 -3.04
C ASN A 142 -7.55 6.81 -1.83
N ILE A 143 -6.49 7.28 -1.18
CA ILE A 143 -5.90 6.58 -0.05
C ILE A 143 -6.88 6.41 1.12
N LYS A 144 -7.74 7.40 1.36
CA LYS A 144 -8.71 7.35 2.46
C LYS A 144 -9.67 6.16 2.30
N GLU A 145 -10.17 5.96 1.08
CA GLU A 145 -11.04 4.81 0.79
C GLU A 145 -10.31 3.49 1.03
N ALA A 146 -9.05 3.41 0.61
CA ALA A 146 -8.26 2.20 0.78
C ALA A 146 -8.05 1.88 2.27
N VAL A 147 -7.75 2.90 3.07
CA VAL A 147 -7.55 2.75 4.52
C VAL A 147 -8.84 2.30 5.20
N ASP A 148 -9.94 2.96 4.89
CA ASP A 148 -11.24 2.64 5.49
C ASP A 148 -11.68 1.21 5.18
N TYR A 149 -11.43 0.74 3.97
CA TYR A 149 -11.75 -0.62 3.56
C TYR A 149 -10.82 -1.66 4.20
N SER A 150 -9.52 -1.39 4.20
CA SER A 150 -8.49 -2.40 4.51
C SER A 150 -8.18 -2.53 6.00
N LEU A 151 -8.39 -1.46 6.77
CA LEU A 151 -8.04 -1.38 8.19
C LEU A 151 -9.25 -1.14 9.09
N SER A 152 -10.44 -1.45 8.64
CA SER A 152 -11.63 -1.38 9.47
C SER A 152 -11.69 -2.58 10.40
N LYS A 153 -12.15 -2.36 11.61
CA LYS A 153 -12.40 -3.44 12.57
C LYS A 153 -13.73 -4.12 12.28
#